data_a25f5e2ba4486dbeecca5e2f72033cd6
#
_entry.id   a25f5e2ba4486dbeecca5e2f72033cd6
#
_cell.length_a   1.000
_cell.length_b   1.000
_cell.length_c   1.000
_cell.angle_alpha   90.00
_cell.angle_beta   90.00
_cell.angle_gamma   90.00
#
_symmetry.space_group_name_H-M   'P 1'
#
loop_
_entity.id
_entity.type
_entity.pdbx_description
1 polymer ?
#
loop_
_entity_poly.entity_id
_entity_poly.type
_entity_poly.pdbx_seq_one_letter_code
_entity_poly.pdbx_strand_id
1 'polypeptide(L)'
;LGGKGANLAAMTRIGLPVPPGFTITTEVCTYYYDNGKKFPPNQASELAKAVAWLEKETGKKFGDPKNPLLVSVRSGSRDSMPGMMDTILNLGLNDATTEGLKAATNNGRFAWDSYRRFVQMYGDVVMGVQKRHENEHEPRHRLFGEAARGVFALALELSREEGHES
;
A
#
# COMPACT_ATOMS: atom_id res chain seq x y z
N LEU A 1 8.75 -4.65 -14.45
CA LEU A 1 7.69 -3.72 -14.05
C LEU A 1 6.36 -4.24 -14.60
N GLY A 2 5.32 -4.38 -13.77
CA GLY A 2 3.98 -4.64 -14.27
C GLY A 2 3.46 -3.47 -15.12
N GLY A 3 2.39 -3.68 -15.92
CA GLY A 3 1.91 -2.67 -16.87
C GLY A 3 1.64 -1.29 -16.27
N LYS A 4 1.10 -1.22 -15.05
CA LYS A 4 0.89 0.07 -14.34
C LYS A 4 2.20 0.76 -13.99
N GLY A 5 3.18 0.02 -13.46
CA GLY A 5 4.49 0.60 -13.11
C GLY A 5 5.24 1.09 -14.35
N ALA A 6 5.17 0.35 -15.45
CA ALA A 6 5.77 0.74 -16.71
C ALA A 6 5.14 2.02 -17.28
N ASN A 7 3.80 2.12 -17.26
CA ASN A 7 3.09 3.30 -17.72
C ASN A 7 3.39 4.54 -16.87
N LEU A 8 3.41 4.41 -15.52
CA LEU A 8 3.78 5.51 -14.63
C LEU A 8 5.21 5.98 -14.89
N ALA A 9 6.17 5.07 -15.08
CA ALA A 9 7.55 5.41 -15.42
C ALA A 9 7.64 6.13 -16.79
N ALA A 10 6.86 5.67 -17.79
CA ALA A 10 6.81 6.34 -19.08
C ALA A 10 6.22 7.76 -18.96
N MET A 11 5.15 7.93 -18.22
CA MET A 11 4.52 9.23 -17.98
C MET A 11 5.49 10.20 -17.29
N THR A 12 6.23 9.75 -16.28
CA THR A 12 7.25 10.55 -15.60
C THR A 12 8.36 10.97 -16.58
N ARG A 13 8.80 10.07 -17.46
CA ARG A 13 9.87 10.34 -18.43
C ARG A 13 9.50 11.40 -19.47
N ILE A 14 8.23 11.50 -19.83
CA ILE A 14 7.74 12.53 -20.77
C ILE A 14 7.29 13.82 -20.04
N GLY A 15 7.57 13.94 -18.73
CA GLY A 15 7.35 15.16 -17.96
C GLY A 15 5.92 15.36 -17.49
N LEU A 16 5.06 14.35 -17.52
CA LEU A 16 3.73 14.45 -16.93
C LEU A 16 3.81 14.50 -15.40
N PRO A 17 2.93 15.25 -14.72
CA PRO A 17 2.91 15.37 -13.27
C PRO A 17 2.41 14.06 -12.63
N VAL A 18 3.32 13.13 -12.40
CA VAL A 18 3.05 11.88 -11.68
C VAL A 18 3.39 12.10 -10.21
N PRO A 19 2.49 11.77 -9.27
CA PRO A 19 2.81 11.81 -7.85
C PRO A 19 4.03 10.94 -7.52
N PRO A 20 4.90 11.35 -6.58
CA PRO A 20 6.04 10.56 -6.17
C PRO A 20 5.59 9.19 -5.65
N GLY A 21 6.33 8.15 -5.98
CA GLY A 21 6.03 6.78 -5.61
C GLY A 21 7.11 5.82 -6.09
N PHE A 22 7.00 4.57 -5.70
CA PHE A 22 7.91 3.51 -6.14
C PHE A 22 7.14 2.24 -6.52
N THR A 23 7.80 1.36 -7.22
CA THR A 23 7.22 0.10 -7.67
C THR A 23 8.04 -1.08 -7.15
N ILE A 24 7.38 -2.00 -6.46
CA ILE A 24 7.94 -3.31 -6.16
C ILE A 24 7.78 -4.15 -7.41
N THR A 25 8.88 -4.69 -7.92
CA THR A 25 8.87 -5.40 -9.21
C THR A 25 8.22 -6.77 -9.11
N THR A 26 7.78 -7.28 -10.24
CA THR A 26 7.22 -8.65 -10.34
C THR A 26 8.22 -9.74 -10.00
N GLU A 27 9.52 -9.45 -10.05
CA GLU A 27 10.59 -10.36 -9.65
C GLU A 27 10.50 -10.73 -8.18
N VAL A 28 10.13 -9.78 -7.31
CA VAL A 28 9.90 -10.04 -5.88
C VAL A 28 8.74 -11.03 -5.70
N CYS A 29 7.68 -10.90 -6.50
CA CYS A 29 6.56 -11.81 -6.48
C CYS A 29 6.97 -13.22 -6.92
N THR A 30 7.73 -13.34 -8.00
CA THR A 30 8.28 -14.61 -8.46
C THR A 30 9.16 -15.26 -7.39
N TYR A 31 10.10 -14.49 -6.83
CA TYR A 31 10.96 -14.97 -5.75
C TYR A 31 10.16 -15.49 -4.55
N TYR A 32 9.11 -14.76 -4.15
CA TYR A 32 8.26 -15.14 -3.01
C TYR A 32 7.61 -16.50 -3.21
N TYR A 33 7.08 -16.78 -4.39
CA TYR A 33 6.46 -18.09 -4.68
C TYR A 33 7.48 -19.21 -4.83
N ASP A 34 8.61 -18.94 -5.46
CA ASP A 34 9.67 -19.93 -5.67
C ASP A 34 10.40 -20.33 -4.38
N ASN A 35 10.39 -19.45 -3.37
CA ASN A 35 11.09 -19.65 -2.10
C ASN A 35 10.14 -19.93 -0.91
N GLY A 36 9.04 -20.62 -1.14
CA GLY A 36 8.14 -21.05 -0.07
C GLY A 36 7.50 -19.90 0.69
N LYS A 37 7.09 -18.84 -0.02
CA LYS A 37 6.42 -17.64 0.51
C LYS A 37 7.32 -16.80 1.44
N LYS A 38 8.62 -16.76 1.14
CA LYS A 38 9.60 -15.89 1.82
C LYS A 38 10.02 -14.76 0.90
N PHE A 39 10.14 -13.56 1.46
CA PHE A 39 10.67 -12.42 0.73
C PHE A 39 12.19 -12.50 0.54
N PRO A 40 12.75 -11.80 -0.48
CA PRO A 40 14.18 -11.62 -0.59
C PRO A 40 14.76 -11.03 0.71
N PRO A 41 15.96 -11.46 1.14
CA PRO A 41 16.55 -11.02 2.42
C PRO A 41 16.75 -9.51 2.55
N ASN A 42 16.94 -8.81 1.44
CA ASN A 42 17.15 -7.36 1.38
C ASN A 42 15.86 -6.56 1.18
N GLN A 43 14.72 -7.23 1.00
CA GLN A 43 13.44 -6.57 0.67
C GLN A 43 13.01 -5.53 1.71
N ALA A 44 13.15 -5.84 3.00
CA ALA A 44 12.80 -4.91 4.08
C ALA A 44 13.65 -3.64 4.03
N SER A 45 14.96 -3.79 3.86
CA SER A 45 15.89 -2.67 3.75
C SER A 45 15.63 -1.80 2.52
N GLU A 46 15.31 -2.41 1.38
CA GLU A 46 14.98 -1.67 0.16
C GLU A 46 13.65 -0.92 0.29
N LEU A 47 12.66 -1.54 0.93
CA LEU A 47 11.38 -0.89 1.20
C LEU A 47 11.55 0.30 2.14
N ALA A 48 12.31 0.15 3.24
CA ALA A 48 12.61 1.23 4.16
C ALA A 48 13.27 2.43 3.46
N LYS A 49 14.26 2.17 2.60
CA LYS A 49 14.90 3.23 1.80
C LYS A 49 13.92 3.92 0.84
N ALA A 50 13.03 3.16 0.22
CA ALA A 50 12.04 3.71 -0.69
C ALA A 50 11.00 4.58 0.04
N VAL A 51 10.57 4.16 1.24
CA VAL A 51 9.69 4.95 2.10
C VAL A 51 10.37 6.24 2.56
N ALA A 52 11.61 6.16 3.06
CA ALA A 52 12.38 7.33 3.48
C ALA A 52 12.61 8.33 2.34
N TRP A 53 12.85 7.84 1.12
CA TRP A 53 12.90 8.69 -0.07
C TRP A 53 11.54 9.37 -0.33
N LEU A 54 10.44 8.63 -0.24
CA LEU A 54 9.10 9.17 -0.46
C LEU A 54 8.71 10.23 0.59
N GLU A 55 9.09 10.02 1.84
CA GLU A 55 8.92 10.99 2.92
C GLU A 55 9.68 12.30 2.64
N LYS A 56 10.91 12.17 2.18
CA LYS A 56 11.73 13.33 1.79
C LYS A 56 11.11 14.10 0.62
N GLU A 57 10.65 13.40 -0.41
CA GLU A 57 10.04 14.03 -1.60
C GLU A 57 8.71 14.71 -1.29
N THR A 58 7.92 14.15 -0.36
CA THR A 58 6.59 14.68 -0.02
C THR A 58 6.62 15.69 1.13
N GLY A 59 7.69 15.72 1.91
CA GLY A 59 7.77 16.49 3.16
C GLY A 59 6.80 15.99 4.25
N LYS A 60 6.35 14.75 4.15
CA LYS A 60 5.43 14.10 5.08
C LYS A 60 6.10 12.87 5.69
N LYS A 61 5.62 12.43 6.85
CA LYS A 61 6.19 11.26 7.52
C LYS A 61 5.12 10.16 7.68
N PHE A 62 5.52 8.92 7.45
CA PHE A 62 4.64 7.77 7.63
C PHE A 62 4.38 7.54 9.13
N GLY A 63 3.12 7.50 9.52
CA GLY A 63 2.72 7.37 10.93
C GLY A 63 2.74 8.65 11.76
N ASP A 64 3.22 9.78 11.23
CA ASP A 64 3.21 11.06 11.95
C ASP A 64 1.76 11.57 12.16
N PRO A 65 1.32 11.76 13.40
CA PRO A 65 -0.03 12.25 13.65
C PRO A 65 -0.27 13.70 13.23
N LYS A 66 0.78 14.51 13.03
CA LYS A 66 0.64 15.91 12.65
C LYS A 66 0.66 16.13 11.14
N ASN A 67 1.49 15.37 10.43
CA ASN A 67 1.66 15.49 8.98
C ASN A 67 1.81 14.11 8.32
N PRO A 68 0.76 13.27 8.35
CA PRO A 68 0.86 11.89 7.93
C PRO A 68 1.12 11.74 6.43
N LEU A 69 2.08 10.90 6.07
CA LEU A 69 2.22 10.40 4.72
C LEU A 69 1.16 9.31 4.50
N LEU A 70 0.23 9.54 3.62
CA LEU A 70 -0.78 8.57 3.21
C LEU A 70 -0.49 8.11 1.79
N VAL A 71 -0.38 6.81 1.60
CA VAL A 71 -0.06 6.23 0.30
C VAL A 71 -1.18 5.33 -0.22
N SER A 72 -1.28 5.25 -1.54
CA SER A 72 -2.15 4.29 -2.21
C SER A 72 -1.31 3.16 -2.75
N VAL A 73 -1.59 1.94 -2.33
CA VAL A 73 -0.93 0.75 -2.83
C VAL A 73 -1.85 0.05 -3.83
N ARG A 74 -1.29 -0.25 -4.98
CA ARG A 74 -2.04 -0.88 -6.08
C ARG A 74 -1.28 -2.11 -6.56
N SER A 75 -1.99 -3.22 -6.65
CA SER A 75 -1.45 -4.40 -7.32
C SER A 75 -1.36 -4.14 -8.83
N GLY A 76 -0.29 -4.63 -9.45
CA GLY A 76 -0.10 -4.61 -10.89
C GLY A 76 -0.01 -6.02 -11.42
N SER A 77 -0.91 -6.43 -12.33
CA SER A 77 -0.74 -7.66 -13.09
C SER A 77 -0.11 -7.35 -14.45
N ARG A 78 0.43 -8.38 -15.09
CA ARG A 78 0.96 -8.27 -16.45
C ARG A 78 -0.15 -7.94 -17.44
N ASP A 79 -1.31 -8.57 -17.24
CA ASP A 79 -2.52 -8.35 -18.03
C ASP A 79 -3.56 -7.63 -17.17
N SER A 80 -4.07 -6.52 -17.68
CA SER A 80 -5.04 -5.70 -16.97
C SER A 80 -6.45 -6.17 -17.31
N MET A 81 -7.09 -6.85 -16.37
CA MET A 81 -8.53 -7.12 -16.46
C MET A 81 -9.31 -6.29 -15.44
N PRO A 82 -10.49 -5.78 -15.79
CA PRO A 82 -11.39 -5.13 -14.84
C PRO A 82 -11.71 -6.07 -13.66
N GLY A 83 -11.59 -5.59 -12.43
CA GLY A 83 -11.89 -6.37 -11.22
C GLY A 83 -10.77 -7.27 -10.69
N MET A 84 -9.63 -7.40 -11.38
CA MET A 84 -8.50 -8.22 -10.93
C MET A 84 -7.48 -7.49 -10.07
N MET A 85 -7.70 -6.22 -9.75
CA MET A 85 -6.69 -5.39 -9.12
C MET A 85 -7.19 -4.86 -7.79
N ASP A 86 -6.50 -5.26 -6.74
CA ASP A 86 -6.71 -4.73 -5.42
C ASP A 86 -6.02 -3.38 -5.27
N THR A 87 -6.74 -2.44 -4.67
CA THR A 87 -6.22 -1.13 -4.29
C THR A 87 -6.50 -0.91 -2.83
N ILE A 88 -5.50 -0.46 -2.10
CA ILE A 88 -5.66 0.02 -0.72
C ILE A 88 -5.32 1.49 -0.72
N LEU A 89 -6.29 2.31 -0.35
CA LEU A 89 -6.14 3.75 -0.25
C LEU A 89 -5.82 4.13 1.19
N ASN A 90 -5.07 5.24 1.33
CA ASN A 90 -4.80 5.85 2.63
C ASN A 90 -4.06 4.92 3.62
N LEU A 91 -3.17 4.05 3.12
CA LEU A 91 -2.24 3.33 3.97
C LEU A 91 -1.39 4.34 4.75
N GLY A 92 -1.33 4.18 6.06
CA GLY A 92 -0.75 5.14 7.00
C GLY A 92 -1.78 5.76 7.95
N LEU A 93 -3.09 5.53 7.71
CA LEU A 93 -4.12 5.92 8.67
C LEU A 93 -4.18 4.95 9.86
N ASN A 94 -4.24 5.54 11.04
CA ASN A 94 -4.58 4.93 12.32
C ASN A 94 -5.37 5.97 13.14
N ASP A 95 -5.71 5.68 14.39
CA ASP A 95 -6.50 6.61 15.20
C ASP A 95 -5.80 7.97 15.34
N ALA A 96 -4.49 7.98 15.63
CA ALA A 96 -3.71 9.21 15.82
C ALA A 96 -3.56 10.02 14.54
N THR A 97 -3.22 9.37 13.42
CA THR A 97 -3.06 10.04 12.11
C THR A 97 -4.39 10.49 11.53
N THR A 98 -5.50 9.84 11.90
CA THR A 98 -6.86 10.26 11.53
C THR A 98 -7.25 11.57 12.22
N GLU A 99 -6.93 11.71 13.52
CA GLU A 99 -7.12 13.00 14.20
C GLU A 99 -6.25 14.10 13.60
N GLY A 100 -5.00 13.80 13.21
CA GLY A 100 -4.16 14.74 12.49
C GLY A 100 -4.74 15.16 11.14
N LEU A 101 -5.25 14.22 10.38
CA LEU A 101 -5.92 14.50 9.10
C LEU A 101 -7.18 15.36 9.31
N LYS A 102 -7.95 15.09 10.35
CA LYS A 102 -9.11 15.89 10.74
C LYS A 102 -8.70 17.34 11.06
N ALA A 103 -7.64 17.52 11.84
CA ALA A 103 -7.13 18.84 12.18
C ALA A 103 -6.62 19.60 10.94
N ALA A 104 -5.85 18.93 10.08
CA ALA A 104 -5.29 19.53 8.87
C ALA A 104 -6.35 19.92 7.83
N THR A 105 -7.42 19.14 7.72
CA THR A 105 -8.50 19.39 6.73
C THR A 105 -9.67 20.17 7.28
N ASN A 106 -9.72 20.37 8.60
CA ASN A 106 -10.87 20.89 9.32
C ASN A 106 -12.19 20.17 8.95
N ASN A 107 -12.10 18.88 8.65
CA ASN A 107 -13.22 18.06 8.20
C ASN A 107 -13.17 16.66 8.82
N GLY A 108 -13.82 16.54 9.98
CA GLY A 108 -13.86 15.27 10.72
C GLY A 108 -14.57 14.15 9.95
N ARG A 109 -15.64 14.48 9.22
CA ARG A 109 -16.37 13.49 8.43
C ARG A 109 -15.49 12.89 7.33
N PHE A 110 -14.71 13.71 6.64
CA PHE A 110 -13.76 13.27 5.62
C PHE A 110 -12.68 12.36 6.21
N ALA A 111 -12.08 12.76 7.34
CA ALA A 111 -11.02 12.01 7.98
C ALA A 111 -11.50 10.61 8.43
N TRP A 112 -12.62 10.54 9.13
CA TRP A 112 -13.17 9.29 9.63
C TRP A 112 -13.74 8.39 8.53
N ASP A 113 -14.35 8.94 7.47
CA ASP A 113 -14.77 8.14 6.31
C ASP A 113 -13.57 7.59 5.55
N SER A 114 -12.49 8.35 5.43
CA SER A 114 -11.22 7.88 4.85
C SER A 114 -10.64 6.72 5.63
N TYR A 115 -10.64 6.79 6.97
CA TYR A 115 -10.17 5.72 7.84
C TYR A 115 -11.08 4.48 7.76
N ARG A 116 -12.38 4.66 7.79
CA ARG A 116 -13.35 3.57 7.61
C ARG A 116 -13.11 2.82 6.29
N ARG A 117 -12.92 3.55 5.18
CA ARG A 117 -12.63 2.95 3.88
C ARG A 117 -11.29 2.21 3.87
N PHE A 118 -10.27 2.77 4.50
CA PHE A 118 -8.98 2.11 4.65
C PHE A 118 -9.12 0.79 5.40
N VAL A 119 -9.77 0.79 6.57
CA VAL A 119 -9.99 -0.43 7.37
C VAL A 119 -10.75 -1.49 6.57
N GLN A 120 -11.80 -1.07 5.85
CA GLN A 120 -12.57 -1.98 4.99
C GLN A 120 -11.71 -2.58 3.89
N MET A 121 -10.99 -1.77 3.12
CA MET A 121 -10.11 -2.27 2.04
C MET A 121 -8.99 -3.15 2.59
N TYR A 122 -8.43 -2.79 3.73
CA TYR A 122 -7.40 -3.58 4.40
C TYR A 122 -7.93 -4.94 4.86
N GLY A 123 -9.11 -4.95 5.47
CA GLY A 123 -9.81 -6.18 5.86
C GLY A 123 -10.09 -7.10 4.68
N ASP A 124 -10.64 -6.55 3.60
CA ASP A 124 -10.98 -7.32 2.40
C ASP A 124 -9.71 -7.87 1.70
N VAL A 125 -8.71 -7.03 1.46
CA VAL A 125 -7.55 -7.36 0.63
C VAL A 125 -6.45 -8.08 1.42
N VAL A 126 -6.10 -7.57 2.60
CA VAL A 126 -4.96 -8.09 3.38
C VAL A 126 -5.40 -9.21 4.31
N MET A 127 -6.48 -9.00 5.05
CA MET A 127 -6.96 -9.99 6.02
C MET A 127 -7.81 -11.09 5.39
N GLY A 128 -8.29 -10.89 4.15
CA GLY A 128 -9.12 -11.86 3.46
C GLY A 128 -10.48 -12.06 4.13
N VAL A 129 -10.99 -11.02 4.80
CA VAL A 129 -12.32 -11.02 5.40
C VAL A 129 -13.33 -10.97 4.25
N GLN A 130 -13.96 -12.11 3.98
CA GLN A 130 -14.97 -12.19 2.91
C GLN A 130 -16.14 -11.27 3.23
N LYS A 131 -16.51 -10.40 2.30
CA LYS A 131 -17.85 -9.82 2.31
C LYS A 131 -18.84 -10.98 2.25
N ARG A 132 -19.72 -11.08 3.25
CA ARG A 132 -20.88 -11.97 3.18
C ARG A 132 -21.81 -11.47 2.07
N HIS A 133 -21.48 -11.75 0.83
CA HIS A 133 -22.43 -11.76 -0.28
C HIS A 133 -22.13 -13.01 -1.11
N GLU A 134 -23.13 -13.87 -1.09
CA GLU A 134 -23.25 -15.08 -1.89
C GLU A 134 -22.82 -14.81 -3.34
N ASN A 135 -21.77 -15.49 -3.77
CA ASN A 135 -21.75 -16.33 -4.96
C ASN A 135 -20.32 -16.87 -5.14
N GLU A 136 -20.23 -18.16 -5.02
CA GLU A 136 -19.08 -18.99 -5.33
C GLU A 136 -18.63 -18.74 -6.77
N HIS A 137 -17.49 -18.09 -6.93
CA HIS A 137 -16.56 -18.30 -8.04
C HIS A 137 -15.16 -17.85 -7.59
N GLU A 138 -14.45 -18.69 -7.17
CA GLU A 138 -13.16 -19.36 -7.16
C GLU A 138 -11.83 -18.63 -7.39
N PRO A 139 -10.73 -19.23 -7.04
CA PRO A 139 -9.67 -18.79 -6.09
C PRO A 139 -8.44 -18.16 -6.75
N ARG A 140 -8.51 -17.54 -7.90
CA ARG A 140 -7.34 -16.86 -8.54
C ARG A 140 -6.92 -15.56 -7.84
N HIS A 141 -7.83 -14.96 -7.06
CA HIS A 141 -7.54 -13.76 -6.26
C HIS A 141 -6.64 -14.02 -5.04
N ARG A 142 -6.56 -15.26 -4.56
CA ARG A 142 -5.73 -15.62 -3.40
C ARG A 142 -4.22 -15.43 -3.63
N LEU A 143 -3.76 -15.68 -4.84
CA LEU A 143 -2.32 -15.71 -5.14
C LEU A 143 -1.66 -14.33 -5.08
N PHE A 144 -2.32 -13.30 -5.61
CA PHE A 144 -1.81 -11.93 -5.55
C PHE A 144 -2.02 -11.27 -4.18
N GLY A 145 -3.11 -11.61 -3.49
CA GLY A 145 -3.39 -11.11 -2.15
C GLY A 145 -2.34 -11.50 -1.11
N GLU A 146 -1.73 -12.68 -1.21
CA GLU A 146 -0.71 -13.12 -0.25
C GLU A 146 0.64 -12.38 -0.41
N ALA A 147 1.09 -12.13 -1.64
CA ALA A 147 2.30 -11.34 -1.86
C ALA A 147 2.10 -9.86 -1.46
N ALA A 148 0.93 -9.30 -1.77
CA ALA A 148 0.55 -7.96 -1.31
C ALA A 148 0.47 -7.91 0.22
N ARG A 149 -0.13 -8.91 0.89
CA ARG A 149 -0.20 -9.01 2.36
C ARG A 149 1.17 -8.91 3.03
N GLY A 150 2.17 -9.60 2.49
CA GLY A 150 3.52 -9.57 3.06
C GLY A 150 4.18 -8.19 2.94
N VAL A 151 4.03 -7.52 1.80
CA VAL A 151 4.52 -6.15 1.63
C VAL A 151 3.80 -5.18 2.56
N PHE A 152 2.50 -5.36 2.76
CA PHE A 152 1.71 -4.55 3.68
C PHE A 152 2.06 -4.80 5.15
N ALA A 153 2.24 -6.07 5.55
CA ALA A 153 2.66 -6.41 6.89
C ALA A 153 4.01 -5.79 7.22
N LEU A 154 4.95 -5.84 6.28
CA LEU A 154 6.27 -5.24 6.43
C LEU A 154 6.22 -3.70 6.53
N ALA A 155 5.38 -3.04 5.73
CA ALA A 155 5.19 -1.59 5.81
C ALA A 155 4.56 -1.15 7.15
N LEU A 156 3.68 -1.99 7.72
CA LEU A 156 3.09 -1.74 9.04
C LEU A 156 4.05 -2.03 10.19
N GLU A 157 4.91 -3.03 10.08
CA GLU A 157 5.97 -3.27 11.07
C GLU A 157 6.94 -2.11 11.14
N LEU A 158 7.40 -1.58 10.01
CA LEU A 158 8.24 -0.39 9.95
C LEU A 158 7.57 0.83 10.61
N SER A 159 6.27 0.98 10.45
CA SER A 159 5.51 2.07 11.08
C SER A 159 5.31 1.90 12.61
N ARG A 160 5.43 0.67 13.13
CA ARG A 160 5.34 0.39 14.58
C ARG A 160 6.66 0.56 15.31
N GLU A 161 7.77 0.22 14.66
CA GLU A 161 9.09 0.34 15.28
C GLU A 161 9.49 1.81 15.48
N GLU A 162 9.12 2.70 14.56
CA GLU A 162 9.39 4.13 14.70
C GLU A 162 8.47 4.86 15.70
N GLY A 163 7.34 4.29 16.07
CA GLY A 163 6.39 4.86 17.05
C GLY A 163 6.72 4.56 18.51
N HIS A 164 7.76 3.77 18.78
CA HIS A 164 8.15 3.36 20.16
C HIS A 164 9.43 4.04 20.67
N GLU A 165 10.07 4.89 19.87
CA GLU A 165 11.25 5.68 20.29
C GLU A 165 10.88 7.17 20.53
N SER A 166 9.84 7.42 21.30
CA SER A 166 9.54 8.80 21.79
C SER A 166 9.08 8.77 23.23
#